data_367f61127c1059059033b48692b493fa
#
_entry.id   367f61127c1059059033b48692b493fa
#
_cell.length_a   1.000
_cell.length_b   1.000
_cell.length_c   1.000
_cell.angle_alpha   90.00
_cell.angle_beta   90.00
_cell.angle_gamma   90.00
#
_symmetry.space_group_name_H-M   'P 1'
#
loop_
_entity.id
_entity.type
_entity.pdbx_description
1 polymer ?
#
loop_
_entity_poly.entity_id
_entity_poly.type
_entity_poly.pdbx_seq_one_letter_code
_entity_poly.pdbx_strand_id
1 'polypeptide(L)'
;MKRRRFIRLLTVALLLLSGREPLRAETPIGRIVVAQGTPQGPYEEPAVMRGKSPEEKMNMRFPQPVKVGDLIGLAVLDNYDLTMGYVRQVVRTPEGKIRLIVTQGGWLGPWFSFGSRLVAVPIEVVVILGRQLAAFDMPRHEFASAPTWSGNGSPIAPDETIKIAIARR
;
A
#
# COMPACT_ATOMS: atom_id res chain seq x y z
N MET A 1 9.54 9.06 61.07
CA MET A 1 9.42 7.91 62.02
C MET A 1 9.39 6.59 61.26
N LYS A 2 10.28 5.64 61.70
CA LYS A 2 10.32 4.17 61.52
C LYS A 2 10.33 3.66 60.09
N ARG A 3 11.50 3.29 59.50
CA ARG A 3 12.28 2.04 59.67
C ARG A 3 11.45 0.76 59.47
N ARG A 4 11.76 -0.04 58.40
CA ARG A 4 12.38 -1.37 58.57
C ARG A 4 12.80 -1.98 57.24
N ARG A 5 14.09 -2.21 57.15
CA ARG A 5 14.84 -3.14 56.29
C ARG A 5 14.35 -4.59 56.51
N PHE A 6 14.37 -5.41 55.51
CA PHE A 6 14.65 -6.85 55.64
C PHE A 6 15.47 -7.35 54.46
N ILE A 7 16.71 -7.65 54.75
CA ILE A 7 17.69 -8.41 54.00
C ILE A 7 17.52 -9.89 54.46
N ARG A 8 17.53 -10.85 53.58
CA ARG A 8 17.94 -12.24 53.70
C ARG A 8 18.15 -12.80 52.30
N LEU A 9 19.32 -13.02 51.78
CA LEU A 9 20.48 -13.87 52.04
C LEU A 9 20.17 -15.37 52.01
N LEU A 10 20.90 -16.05 51.10
CA LEU A 10 21.33 -17.49 50.98
C LEU A 10 20.24 -18.47 50.51
N THR A 11 20.53 -19.32 49.52
CA THR A 11 21.51 -20.43 49.59
C THR A 11 21.86 -20.93 48.18
N VAL A 12 23.14 -21.17 47.97
CA VAL A 12 23.77 -21.95 46.91
C VAL A 12 23.46 -23.44 47.13
N ALA A 13 23.02 -24.15 46.10
CA ALA A 13 23.10 -25.61 46.06
C ALA A 13 23.63 -26.04 44.70
N LEU A 14 24.90 -26.33 44.69
CA LEU A 14 25.64 -27.02 43.65
C LEU A 14 25.22 -28.52 43.70
N LEU A 15 24.63 -29.04 42.63
CA LEU A 15 24.45 -30.46 42.42
C LEU A 15 24.89 -30.82 41.01
N LEU A 16 26.15 -31.29 40.97
CA LEU A 16 26.70 -32.08 39.89
C LEU A 16 25.94 -33.41 39.82
N LEU A 17 25.24 -33.68 38.76
CA LEU A 17 24.91 -35.06 38.34
C LEU A 17 25.22 -35.21 36.87
N SER A 18 26.27 -35.96 36.65
CA SER A 18 26.69 -36.56 35.40
C SER A 18 25.58 -37.40 34.80
N GLY A 19 25.42 -37.37 33.47
CA GLY A 19 24.97 -38.60 32.85
C GLY A 19 23.90 -38.46 31.81
N ARG A 20 24.30 -38.73 30.59
CA ARG A 20 23.51 -39.21 29.46
C ARG A 20 22.79 -38.17 28.64
N GLU A 21 23.50 -37.74 27.60
CA GLU A 21 22.86 -37.16 26.40
C GLU A 21 21.96 -38.24 25.75
N PRO A 22 20.67 -38.01 25.61
CA PRO A 22 19.90 -38.70 24.59
C PRO A 22 20.25 -38.06 23.24
N LEU A 23 20.78 -38.84 22.32
CA LEU A 23 20.84 -38.57 20.92
C LEU A 23 19.45 -38.06 20.46
N ARG A 24 19.31 -36.76 20.43
CA ARG A 24 18.12 -36.11 19.86
C ARG A 24 18.34 -36.11 18.35
N ALA A 25 17.66 -37.05 17.69
CA ALA A 25 17.52 -37.01 16.26
C ALA A 25 16.92 -35.63 15.90
N GLU A 26 17.75 -34.74 15.40
CA GLU A 26 17.31 -33.54 14.74
C GLU A 26 16.59 -33.94 13.46
N THR A 27 15.29 -34.06 13.53
CA THR A 27 14.45 -34.02 12.34
C THR A 27 14.76 -32.69 11.70
N PRO A 28 15.20 -32.65 10.43
CA PRO A 28 15.34 -31.37 9.72
C PRO A 28 13.92 -30.83 9.55
N ILE A 29 13.52 -29.96 10.48
CA ILE A 29 12.36 -29.09 10.27
C ILE A 29 12.71 -28.33 9.02
N GLY A 30 12.04 -28.70 7.92
CA GLY A 30 12.20 -28.00 6.65
C GLY A 30 12.08 -26.51 6.93
N ARG A 31 13.20 -25.84 6.78
CA ARG A 31 13.29 -24.38 6.85
C ARG A 31 12.31 -23.89 5.81
N ILE A 32 11.11 -23.49 6.25
CA ILE A 32 10.21 -22.73 5.40
C ILE A 32 11.01 -21.47 5.08
N VAL A 33 11.68 -21.48 3.94
CA VAL A 33 12.20 -20.26 3.32
C VAL A 33 10.94 -19.50 2.95
N VAL A 34 10.47 -18.67 3.87
CA VAL A 34 9.59 -17.58 3.51
C VAL A 34 10.42 -16.81 2.50
N ALA A 35 10.09 -16.95 1.24
CA ALA A 35 10.63 -16.10 0.19
C ALA A 35 10.29 -14.68 0.65
N GLN A 36 11.23 -14.03 1.33
CA GLN A 36 11.20 -12.59 1.50
C GLN A 36 11.29 -12.09 0.08
N GLY A 37 10.13 -11.66 -0.45
CA GLY A 37 10.08 -11.04 -1.76
C GLY A 37 11.19 -9.99 -1.76
N THR A 38 12.18 -10.19 -2.61
CA THR A 38 13.22 -9.21 -2.86
C THR A 38 12.49 -7.89 -3.06
N PRO A 39 12.88 -6.78 -2.40
CA PRO A 39 12.30 -5.47 -2.70
C PRO A 39 12.39 -5.33 -4.21
N GLN A 40 11.25 -5.40 -4.88
CA GLN A 40 11.22 -5.23 -6.33
C GLN A 40 11.67 -3.79 -6.55
N GLY A 41 12.69 -3.59 -7.36
CA GLY A 41 13.13 -2.27 -7.78
C GLY A 41 11.97 -1.46 -8.37
N PRO A 42 12.20 -0.19 -8.70
CA PRO A 42 11.16 0.67 -9.26
C PRO A 42 10.51 -0.02 -10.47
N TYR A 43 9.21 0.16 -10.61
CA TYR A 43 8.49 -0.36 -11.78
C TYR A 43 9.15 0.18 -13.05
N GLU A 44 9.71 -0.71 -13.86
CA GLU A 44 10.20 -0.36 -15.18
C GLU A 44 9.08 -0.50 -16.21
N GLU A 45 8.79 0.60 -16.88
CA GLU A 45 7.78 0.62 -17.93
C GLU A 45 8.24 -0.25 -19.11
N PRO A 46 7.41 -1.23 -19.55
CA PRO A 46 7.71 -2.04 -20.73
C PRO A 46 8.00 -1.16 -21.95
N ALA A 47 9.00 -1.52 -22.75
CA ALA A 47 9.40 -0.74 -23.93
C ALA A 47 8.24 -0.46 -24.89
N VAL A 48 7.30 -1.40 -25.01
CA VAL A 48 6.10 -1.29 -25.85
C VAL A 48 5.12 -0.20 -25.40
N MET A 49 5.20 0.26 -24.14
CA MET A 49 4.34 1.30 -23.57
C MET A 49 4.98 2.69 -23.61
N ARG A 50 6.29 2.77 -23.86
CA ARG A 50 7.00 4.05 -23.88
C ARG A 50 6.44 4.98 -24.96
N GLY A 51 6.21 6.24 -24.60
CA GLY A 51 5.68 7.27 -25.50
C GLY A 51 4.18 7.16 -25.84
N LYS A 52 3.45 6.20 -25.26
CA LYS A 52 1.99 6.10 -25.40
C LYS A 52 1.25 7.00 -24.40
N SER A 53 0.03 7.39 -24.77
CA SER A 53 -0.84 8.12 -23.86
C SER A 53 -1.26 7.25 -22.65
N PRO A 54 -1.65 7.86 -21.50
CA PRO A 54 -2.16 7.09 -20.35
C PRO A 54 -3.35 6.20 -20.71
N GLU A 55 -4.25 6.65 -21.56
CA GLU A 55 -5.41 5.87 -22.01
C GLU A 55 -4.99 4.67 -22.86
N GLU A 56 -4.02 4.82 -23.76
CA GLU A 56 -3.47 3.71 -24.53
C GLU A 56 -2.79 2.68 -23.63
N LYS A 57 -2.00 3.15 -22.65
CA LYS A 57 -1.34 2.29 -21.66
C LYS A 57 -2.36 1.54 -20.81
N MET A 58 -3.41 2.20 -20.35
CA MET A 58 -4.50 1.57 -19.62
C MET A 58 -5.14 0.45 -20.44
N ASN A 59 -5.44 0.69 -21.71
CA ASN A 59 -6.04 -0.31 -22.61
C ASN A 59 -5.12 -1.52 -22.83
N MET A 60 -3.80 -1.31 -22.91
CA MET A 60 -2.81 -2.39 -23.04
C MET A 60 -2.67 -3.23 -21.77
N ARG A 61 -3.01 -2.68 -20.60
CA ARG A 61 -2.98 -3.36 -19.30
C ARG A 61 -4.27 -4.14 -18.99
N PHE A 62 -5.09 -4.43 -20.00
CA PHE A 62 -6.33 -5.22 -19.87
C PHE A 62 -7.28 -4.72 -18.80
N PRO A 63 -7.90 -3.55 -18.97
CA PRO A 63 -8.78 -2.96 -17.98
C PRO A 63 -9.96 -3.87 -17.67
N GLN A 64 -10.26 -4.03 -16.37
CA GLN A 64 -11.33 -4.86 -15.85
C GLN A 64 -12.42 -4.01 -15.21
N PRO A 65 -13.68 -4.48 -15.21
CA PRO A 65 -14.76 -3.84 -14.50
C PRO A 65 -14.57 -4.03 -12.99
N VAL A 66 -14.61 -2.93 -12.23
CA VAL A 66 -14.47 -2.91 -10.77
C VAL A 66 -15.51 -1.97 -10.18
N LYS A 67 -16.12 -2.33 -9.05
CA LYS A 67 -17.04 -1.44 -8.35
C LYS A 67 -16.27 -0.27 -7.72
N VAL A 68 -16.85 0.91 -7.80
CA VAL A 68 -16.25 2.13 -7.22
C VAL A 68 -16.02 1.98 -5.73
N GLY A 69 -16.93 1.31 -5.01
CA GLY A 69 -16.80 1.06 -3.58
C GLY A 69 -15.53 0.28 -3.19
N ASP A 70 -15.08 -0.61 -4.07
CA ASP A 70 -13.86 -1.41 -3.84
C ASP A 70 -12.58 -0.58 -3.95
N LEU A 71 -12.64 0.60 -4.56
CA LEU A 71 -11.50 1.52 -4.72
C LEU A 71 -11.39 2.50 -3.55
N ILE A 72 -12.50 2.82 -2.88
CA ILE A 72 -12.52 3.79 -1.79
C ILE A 72 -11.73 3.25 -0.60
N GLY A 73 -10.83 4.08 -0.07
CA GLY A 73 -9.95 3.72 1.05
C GLY A 73 -8.67 2.99 0.65
N LEU A 74 -8.51 2.58 -0.61
CA LEU A 74 -7.26 1.96 -1.05
C LEU A 74 -6.09 2.95 -1.00
N ALA A 75 -4.92 2.44 -0.60
CA ALA A 75 -3.67 3.19 -0.71
C ALA A 75 -3.27 3.35 -2.17
N VAL A 76 -2.78 4.52 -2.53
CA VAL A 76 -2.15 4.82 -3.83
C VAL A 76 -0.65 4.87 -3.61
N LEU A 77 0.07 4.00 -4.29
CA LEU A 77 1.52 3.84 -4.21
C LEU A 77 2.20 4.49 -5.41
N ASP A 78 3.44 4.91 -5.22
CA ASP A 78 4.34 5.28 -6.31
C ASP A 78 5.09 4.05 -6.89
N ASN A 79 6.03 4.32 -7.82
CA ASN A 79 6.86 3.29 -8.46
C ASN A 79 7.82 2.57 -7.50
N TYR A 80 7.98 3.07 -6.28
CA TYR A 80 8.83 2.50 -5.23
C TYR A 80 8.03 1.83 -4.12
N ASP A 81 6.73 1.55 -4.36
CA ASP A 81 5.79 0.99 -3.38
C ASP A 81 5.59 1.90 -2.13
N LEU A 82 5.93 3.18 -2.23
CA LEU A 82 5.71 4.14 -1.16
C LEU A 82 4.34 4.80 -1.28
N THR A 83 3.57 4.83 -0.21
CA THR A 83 2.24 5.44 -0.19
C THR A 83 2.31 6.94 -0.50
N MET A 84 1.53 7.38 -1.47
CA MET A 84 1.30 8.78 -1.81
C MET A 84 0.04 9.34 -1.13
N GLY A 85 -0.96 8.49 -0.93
CA GLY A 85 -2.22 8.88 -0.31
C GLY A 85 -3.24 7.75 -0.31
N TYR A 86 -4.51 8.11 -0.05
CA TYR A 86 -5.63 7.14 0.00
C TYR A 86 -6.80 7.67 -0.82
N VAL A 87 -7.47 6.79 -1.55
CA VAL A 87 -8.65 7.14 -2.33
C VAL A 87 -9.79 7.53 -1.37
N ARG A 88 -10.24 8.78 -1.48
CA ARG A 88 -11.39 9.30 -0.71
C ARG A 88 -12.69 9.13 -1.45
N GLN A 89 -12.66 9.31 -2.76
CA GLN A 89 -13.84 9.39 -3.61
C GLN A 89 -13.45 9.15 -5.07
N VAL A 90 -14.41 8.69 -5.87
CA VAL A 90 -14.29 8.63 -7.33
C VAL A 90 -15.31 9.59 -7.93
N VAL A 91 -14.87 10.41 -8.89
CA VAL A 91 -15.72 11.41 -9.51
C VAL A 91 -15.68 11.31 -11.04
N ARG A 92 -16.77 11.73 -11.66
CA ARG A 92 -16.84 11.92 -13.11
C ARG A 92 -16.80 13.41 -13.40
N THR A 93 -15.83 13.84 -14.21
CA THR A 93 -15.74 15.25 -14.62
C THR A 93 -16.84 15.60 -15.61
N PRO A 94 -17.12 16.90 -15.86
CA PRO A 94 -18.07 17.33 -16.87
C PRO A 94 -17.77 16.79 -18.28
N GLU A 95 -16.49 16.55 -18.58
CA GLU A 95 -16.00 15.97 -19.84
C GLU A 95 -16.16 14.44 -19.89
N GLY A 96 -16.77 13.83 -18.85
CA GLY A 96 -16.98 12.38 -18.75
C GLY A 96 -15.77 11.57 -18.29
N LYS A 97 -14.62 12.19 -17.96
CA LYS A 97 -13.43 11.51 -17.47
C LYS A 97 -13.58 11.10 -16.01
N ILE A 98 -13.01 9.94 -15.66
CA ILE A 98 -13.03 9.44 -14.29
C ILE A 98 -11.75 9.83 -13.57
N ARG A 99 -11.90 10.37 -12.35
CA ARG A 99 -10.79 10.75 -11.49
C ARG A 99 -10.94 10.16 -10.09
N LEU A 100 -9.84 9.70 -9.55
CA LEU A 100 -9.73 9.31 -8.14
C LEU A 100 -9.36 10.54 -7.33
N ILE A 101 -10.15 10.89 -6.34
CA ILE A 101 -9.82 11.96 -5.40
C ILE A 101 -9.03 11.33 -4.26
N VAL A 102 -7.74 11.63 -4.22
CA VAL A 102 -6.77 11.04 -3.31
C VAL A 102 -6.40 12.05 -2.23
N THR A 103 -6.48 11.65 -0.97
CA THR A 103 -6.01 12.45 0.16
C THR A 103 -4.49 12.34 0.24
N GLN A 104 -3.77 13.42 0.00
CA GLN A 104 -2.32 13.52 0.17
C GLN A 104 -1.99 14.10 1.53
N GLY A 105 -1.03 13.48 2.23
CA GLY A 105 -0.63 13.89 3.57
C GLY A 105 -1.59 13.36 4.64
N GLY A 106 -1.23 13.62 5.89
CA GLY A 106 -1.90 13.04 7.04
C GLY A 106 -1.04 11.93 7.63
N TRP A 107 -0.29 12.27 8.67
CA TRP A 107 0.59 11.33 9.38
C TRP A 107 -0.19 10.16 10.01
N LEU A 108 -1.47 10.32 10.31
CA LEU A 108 -2.27 9.38 11.11
C LEU A 108 -3.26 8.55 10.28
N GLY A 109 -2.99 8.36 8.99
CA GLY A 109 -3.82 7.51 8.12
C GLY A 109 -5.09 8.18 7.59
N PRO A 110 -5.99 7.43 6.94
CA PRO A 110 -7.13 7.96 6.20
C PRO A 110 -8.19 8.67 7.06
N TRP A 111 -8.13 8.52 8.38
CA TRP A 111 -9.12 9.03 9.33
C TRP A 111 -8.83 10.45 9.84
N PHE A 112 -7.60 10.94 9.72
CA PHE A 112 -7.19 12.26 10.23
C PHE A 112 -6.71 13.15 9.09
N SER A 113 -7.52 14.15 8.76
CA SER A 113 -7.32 15.03 7.60
C SER A 113 -6.56 16.34 7.91
N PHE A 114 -5.95 16.47 9.07
CA PHE A 114 -5.21 17.68 9.42
C PHE A 114 -3.99 17.87 8.50
N GLY A 115 -4.00 18.98 7.75
CA GLY A 115 -2.92 19.30 6.80
C GLY A 115 -2.92 18.46 5.52
N SER A 116 -3.96 17.65 5.28
CA SER A 116 -4.11 16.90 4.05
C SER A 116 -4.76 17.74 2.96
N ARG A 117 -4.31 17.54 1.72
CA ARG A 117 -4.97 18.11 0.54
C ARG A 117 -5.55 17.01 -0.33
N LEU A 118 -6.55 17.35 -1.11
CA LEU A 118 -7.15 16.45 -2.07
C LEU A 118 -6.53 16.68 -3.45
N VAL A 119 -6.11 15.59 -4.08
CA VAL A 119 -5.53 15.60 -5.44
C VAL A 119 -6.41 14.74 -6.35
N ALA A 120 -6.74 15.26 -7.53
CA ALA A 120 -7.50 14.54 -8.53
C ALA A 120 -6.54 13.78 -9.45
N VAL A 121 -6.52 12.44 -9.32
CA VAL A 121 -5.66 11.54 -10.10
C VAL A 121 -6.49 10.92 -11.22
N PRO A 122 -6.08 11.03 -12.50
CA PRO A 122 -6.75 10.35 -13.60
C PRO A 122 -6.72 8.82 -13.40
N ILE A 123 -7.82 8.13 -13.73
CA ILE A 123 -7.89 6.67 -13.56
C ILE A 123 -6.93 5.94 -14.49
N GLU A 124 -6.59 6.55 -15.60
CA GLU A 124 -5.72 6.01 -16.65
C GLU A 124 -4.26 5.85 -16.19
N VAL A 125 -3.82 6.63 -15.19
CA VAL A 125 -2.44 6.60 -14.68
C VAL A 125 -2.23 5.61 -13.54
N VAL A 126 -3.31 4.94 -13.07
CA VAL A 126 -3.26 3.98 -11.97
C VAL A 126 -3.65 2.57 -12.41
N VAL A 127 -3.12 1.60 -11.68
CA VAL A 127 -3.46 0.18 -11.84
C VAL A 127 -3.78 -0.44 -10.48
N ILE A 128 -4.66 -1.44 -10.47
CA ILE A 128 -4.89 -2.24 -9.26
C ILE A 128 -3.74 -3.22 -9.09
N LEU A 129 -3.17 -3.25 -7.90
CA LEU A 129 -2.11 -4.15 -7.49
C LEU A 129 -2.51 -4.84 -6.18
N GLY A 130 -3.13 -6.00 -6.28
CA GLY A 130 -3.69 -6.70 -5.14
C GLY A 130 -4.78 -5.88 -4.42
N ARG A 131 -4.51 -5.39 -3.22
CA ARG A 131 -5.42 -4.56 -2.42
C ARG A 131 -4.98 -3.10 -2.33
N GLN A 132 -4.27 -2.61 -3.33
CA GLN A 132 -3.73 -1.25 -3.41
C GLN A 132 -3.83 -0.76 -4.85
N LEU A 133 -3.58 0.51 -5.06
CA LEU A 133 -3.41 1.12 -6.37
C LEU A 133 -1.96 1.53 -6.55
N ALA A 134 -1.41 1.34 -7.73
CA ALA A 134 -0.09 1.84 -8.09
C ALA A 134 -0.22 2.89 -9.20
N ALA A 135 0.32 4.08 -8.98
CA ALA A 135 0.31 5.17 -9.95
C ALA A 135 1.56 5.08 -10.83
N PHE A 136 1.56 4.13 -11.78
CA PHE A 136 2.72 3.88 -12.64
C PHE A 136 3.05 5.02 -13.61
N ASP A 137 2.03 5.75 -14.05
CA ASP A 137 2.18 6.82 -15.03
C ASP A 137 2.00 8.22 -14.40
N MET A 138 2.11 8.33 -13.07
CA MET A 138 2.12 9.61 -12.34
C MET A 138 3.20 9.58 -11.25
N PRO A 139 4.39 10.08 -11.52
CA PRO A 139 5.48 10.08 -10.55
C PRO A 139 5.15 10.95 -9.34
N ARG A 140 5.77 10.64 -8.20
CA ARG A 140 5.53 11.30 -6.90
C ARG A 140 5.65 12.83 -6.97
N HIS A 141 6.61 13.36 -7.73
CA HIS A 141 6.79 14.81 -7.84
C HIS A 141 5.63 15.48 -8.59
N GLU A 142 5.07 14.82 -9.61
CA GLU A 142 3.89 15.30 -10.34
C GLU A 142 2.66 15.28 -9.42
N PHE A 143 2.45 14.18 -8.69
CA PHE A 143 1.39 14.10 -7.69
C PHE A 143 1.56 15.18 -6.60
N ALA A 144 2.79 15.44 -6.14
CA ALA A 144 3.08 16.45 -5.14
C ALA A 144 2.84 17.88 -5.64
N SER A 145 3.06 18.16 -6.92
CA SER A 145 2.85 19.46 -7.54
C SER A 145 1.45 19.67 -8.13
N ALA A 146 0.65 18.58 -8.22
CA ALA A 146 -0.70 18.66 -8.75
C ALA A 146 -1.56 19.66 -7.94
N PRO A 147 -2.47 20.40 -8.59
CA PRO A 147 -3.33 21.35 -7.90
C PRO A 147 -4.27 20.65 -6.91
N THR A 148 -4.61 21.35 -5.83
CA THR A 148 -5.66 20.88 -4.91
C THR A 148 -6.98 20.79 -5.67
N TRP A 149 -7.68 19.66 -5.52
CA TRP A 149 -8.97 19.48 -6.16
C TRP A 149 -9.99 20.49 -5.63
N SER A 150 -10.66 21.19 -6.56
CA SER A 150 -11.60 22.27 -6.28
C SER A 150 -13.08 21.85 -6.19
N GLY A 151 -13.35 20.55 -6.24
CA GLY A 151 -14.73 20.04 -6.17
C GLY A 151 -15.42 19.87 -7.53
N ASN A 152 -14.72 20.03 -8.65
CA ASN A 152 -15.30 19.88 -9.99
C ASN A 152 -15.51 18.40 -10.34
N GLY A 153 -16.77 17.99 -10.50
CA GLY A 153 -17.16 16.65 -10.87
C GLY A 153 -18.26 16.08 -10.00
N SER A 154 -19.01 15.14 -10.54
CA SER A 154 -20.06 14.43 -9.84
C SER A 154 -19.54 13.14 -9.21
N PRO A 155 -19.82 12.89 -7.93
CA PRO A 155 -19.48 11.61 -7.30
C PRO A 155 -20.10 10.44 -8.05
N ILE A 156 -19.34 9.39 -8.23
CA ILE A 156 -19.82 8.12 -8.79
C ILE A 156 -20.28 7.24 -7.63
N ALA A 157 -21.45 6.60 -7.77
CA ALA A 157 -22.01 5.77 -6.73
C ALA A 157 -21.11 4.54 -6.45
N PRO A 158 -21.01 4.07 -5.19
CA PRO A 158 -20.13 2.94 -4.83
C PRO A 158 -20.48 1.62 -5.52
N ASP A 159 -21.70 1.42 -5.90
CA ASP A 159 -22.22 0.24 -6.61
C ASP A 159 -22.02 0.32 -8.13
N GLU A 160 -21.69 1.50 -8.68
CA GLU A 160 -21.38 1.68 -10.08
C GLU A 160 -20.06 0.98 -10.43
N THR A 161 -20.02 0.42 -11.63
CA THR A 161 -18.84 -0.29 -12.15
C THR A 161 -18.10 0.59 -13.15
N ILE A 162 -16.80 0.72 -12.96
CA ILE A 162 -15.90 1.44 -13.87
C ILE A 162 -14.78 0.52 -14.35
N LYS A 163 -14.13 0.88 -15.44
CA LYS A 163 -12.95 0.13 -15.94
C LYS A 163 -11.67 0.71 -15.36
N ILE A 164 -10.79 -0.17 -14.87
CA ILE A 164 -9.46 0.18 -14.37
C ILE A 164 -8.47 -0.93 -14.72
N ALA A 165 -7.24 -0.58 -15.05
CA ALA A 165 -6.19 -1.52 -15.36
C ALA A 165 -5.80 -2.36 -14.12
N ILE A 166 -5.44 -3.63 -14.35
CA ILE A 166 -4.94 -4.54 -13.30
C ILE A 166 -3.50 -4.90 -13.63
N ALA A 167 -2.59 -4.71 -12.67
CA ALA A 167 -1.24 -5.24 -12.78
C ALA A 167 -1.20 -6.69 -12.29
N ARG A 168 -0.57 -7.56 -13.10
CA ARG A 168 -0.16 -8.89 -12.67
C ARG A 168 1.33 -8.84 -12.40
N ARG A 169 1.72 -9.08 -11.16
CA ARG A 169 3.13 -9.32 -10.78
C ARG A 169 3.42 -10.82 -10.78
#